data_0159e117d357dcd53efafa090b0a1211
#
_entry.id   0159e117d357dcd53efafa090b0a1211
#
_cell.length_a   1.000
_cell.length_b   1.000
_cell.length_c   1.000
_cell.angle_alpha   90.00
_cell.angle_beta   90.00
_cell.angle_gamma   90.00
#
_symmetry.space_group_name_H-M   'P 1'
#
loop_
_entity.id
_entity.type
_entity.pdbx_description
1 polymer ?
#
loop_
_entity_poly.entity_id
_entity_poly.type
_entity_poly.pdbx_seq_one_letter_code
_entity_poly.pdbx_strand_id
1 'polypeptide(L)'
;IIPDTVVSLGNYSFYNCSKLKTVTLSKNLSSEKSGGYLFYKSKNIEIVNVPENMADPSFVDHFNYYTNTVVQGSSVTSAYKLDYKISDHQIEITSFTKTTSASAVGVIIPSTINGYNVTSIGKFAFYCCDGISSIVMPDTVISLGDYSFSTCSNLKTVTLSRNLSSEKSGGYLFYNSTSIETVYVPENMIDQTFIDHFNYHLDTVIKGSVNNSQYRLDYEIPIKDRNATITKYNANANASDNVTVTIPDTILGRNVTKIATGAFSSSNVYQVIMSNNITTLESWSFNGCANLKKLTVSKNVSCAQSGGYLFTGCNNLTDITVPADMADREFISHFQYCIGGAKLIKPDVDAKVTQVYNNLKSKSANVNWNISGLSGNAKENAKYEVAKYIHSQLASNLIRYDASYSMPQTAYALVSGKGACAGMSRSYILLLLKSGFTKDDVQLISAPGHALVGIKLYNQWYFVECTNSNPESFAMTYQNEWYNGTPEGQYDGYIIPGTYSYYCDADGTRVVSQESE
;
A
#
# COMPACT_ATOMS: atom_id res chain seq x y z
N ILE A 1 -1.53 -17.58 -55.28
CA ILE A 1 -2.59 -16.84 -54.53
C ILE A 1 -3.92 -17.45 -54.95
N ILE A 2 -4.76 -17.80 -53.97
CA ILE A 2 -6.13 -18.23 -54.16
C ILE A 2 -7.04 -17.01 -53.89
N PRO A 3 -7.76 -16.50 -54.89
CA PRO A 3 -8.58 -15.30 -54.72
C PRO A 3 -9.74 -15.52 -53.72
N ASP A 4 -10.21 -14.45 -53.05
CA ASP A 4 -11.29 -14.50 -52.09
C ASP A 4 -12.68 -14.91 -52.65
N THR A 5 -12.80 -14.95 -53.96
CA THR A 5 -14.00 -15.52 -54.64
C THR A 5 -14.03 -17.04 -54.59
N VAL A 6 -12.89 -17.68 -54.28
CA VAL A 6 -12.82 -19.15 -54.18
C VAL A 6 -13.22 -19.58 -52.78
N VAL A 7 -14.28 -20.40 -52.69
CA VAL A 7 -14.84 -20.91 -51.44
C VAL A 7 -14.55 -22.38 -51.16
N SER A 8 -14.09 -23.12 -52.17
CA SER A 8 -13.73 -24.54 -52.04
C SER A 8 -12.69 -24.96 -53.09
N LEU A 9 -11.92 -25.98 -52.74
CA LEU A 9 -10.97 -26.64 -53.64
C LEU A 9 -11.38 -28.09 -53.88
N GLY A 10 -11.36 -28.55 -55.13
CA GLY A 10 -11.65 -29.94 -55.46
C GLY A 10 -10.57 -30.90 -54.97
N ASN A 11 -10.89 -32.22 -54.93
CA ASN A 11 -9.92 -33.25 -54.58
C ASN A 11 -8.64 -33.12 -55.43
N TYR A 12 -7.46 -33.27 -54.81
CA TYR A 12 -6.14 -33.24 -55.46
C TYR A 12 -5.84 -31.96 -56.26
N SER A 13 -6.50 -30.80 -55.94
CA SER A 13 -6.38 -29.56 -56.74
C SER A 13 -4.92 -29.10 -56.95
N PHE A 14 -4.05 -29.33 -55.99
CA PHE A 14 -2.61 -29.00 -56.07
C PHE A 14 -1.73 -30.24 -55.82
N TYR A 15 -2.16 -31.41 -56.27
CA TYR A 15 -1.42 -32.67 -56.13
C TYR A 15 -0.10 -32.62 -56.88
N ASN A 16 0.99 -33.04 -56.20
CA ASN A 16 2.33 -33.19 -56.79
C ASN A 16 2.88 -31.92 -57.48
N CYS A 17 2.50 -30.74 -56.97
CA CYS A 17 3.03 -29.46 -57.45
C CYS A 17 4.43 -29.22 -56.91
N SER A 18 5.44 -29.89 -57.52
CA SER A 18 6.84 -29.93 -57.04
C SER A 18 7.57 -28.57 -57.04
N LYS A 19 7.05 -27.58 -57.77
CA LYS A 19 7.61 -26.21 -57.80
C LYS A 19 6.87 -25.22 -56.93
N LEU A 20 5.76 -25.63 -56.30
CA LEU A 20 4.95 -24.76 -55.45
C LEU A 20 5.65 -24.53 -54.10
N LYS A 21 6.07 -23.29 -53.86
CA LYS A 21 6.76 -22.88 -52.63
C LYS A 21 5.88 -22.09 -51.69
N THR A 22 4.99 -21.26 -52.23
CA THR A 22 4.14 -20.36 -51.41
C THR A 22 2.70 -20.49 -51.83
N VAL A 23 1.83 -20.60 -50.84
CA VAL A 23 0.36 -20.58 -50.99
C VAL A 23 -0.20 -19.41 -50.24
N THR A 24 -1.01 -18.56 -50.87
CA THR A 24 -1.84 -17.56 -50.17
C THR A 24 -3.29 -18.03 -50.25
N LEU A 25 -3.89 -18.27 -49.12
CA LEU A 25 -5.25 -18.78 -49.02
C LEU A 25 -6.30 -17.69 -49.24
N SER A 26 -7.48 -18.07 -49.73
CA SER A 26 -8.67 -17.24 -49.75
C SER A 26 -9.26 -17.18 -48.32
N LYS A 27 -9.75 -16.03 -47.91
CA LYS A 27 -10.44 -15.89 -46.59
C LYS A 27 -11.77 -16.65 -46.54
N ASN A 28 -12.34 -17.03 -47.68
CA ASN A 28 -13.64 -17.69 -47.79
C ASN A 28 -13.54 -19.21 -48.02
N LEU A 29 -12.34 -19.79 -47.99
CA LEU A 29 -12.20 -21.24 -48.08
C LEU A 29 -12.87 -21.95 -46.92
N SER A 30 -13.51 -23.08 -47.24
CA SER A 30 -14.16 -23.96 -46.27
C SER A 30 -13.58 -25.37 -46.37
N SER A 31 -13.16 -25.93 -45.24
CA SER A 31 -12.69 -27.33 -45.14
C SER A 31 -13.82 -28.30 -45.46
N GLU A 32 -15.05 -28.03 -44.99
CA GLU A 32 -16.22 -28.87 -45.23
C GLU A 32 -16.58 -28.98 -46.72
N LYS A 33 -16.43 -27.86 -47.44
CA LYS A 33 -16.76 -27.79 -48.88
C LYS A 33 -15.61 -28.20 -49.79
N SER A 34 -14.43 -28.37 -49.24
CA SER A 34 -13.22 -28.70 -50.01
C SER A 34 -12.97 -30.20 -49.97
N GLY A 35 -12.31 -30.68 -51.01
CA GLY A 35 -11.96 -32.08 -51.17
C GLY A 35 -10.75 -32.51 -50.34
N GLY A 36 -10.46 -33.80 -50.35
CA GLY A 36 -9.29 -34.34 -49.68
C GLY A 36 -8.02 -34.27 -50.55
N TYR A 37 -6.87 -34.49 -49.87
CA TYR A 37 -5.54 -34.56 -50.47
C TYR A 37 -5.14 -33.34 -51.33
N LEU A 38 -5.63 -32.15 -50.94
CA LEU A 38 -5.51 -30.92 -51.73
C LEU A 38 -4.08 -30.64 -52.18
N PHE A 39 -3.13 -30.74 -51.28
CA PHE A 39 -1.70 -30.45 -51.54
C PHE A 39 -0.81 -31.70 -51.48
N TYR A 40 -1.39 -32.90 -51.49
CA TYR A 40 -0.66 -34.15 -51.32
C TYR A 40 0.49 -34.29 -52.33
N LYS A 41 1.67 -34.72 -51.87
CA LYS A 41 2.95 -34.78 -52.59
C LYS A 41 3.56 -33.44 -53.04
N SER A 42 3.00 -32.30 -52.70
CA SER A 42 3.56 -30.98 -52.98
C SER A 42 4.59 -30.59 -51.90
N LYS A 43 5.67 -31.36 -51.79
CA LYS A 43 6.64 -31.37 -50.69
C LYS A 43 7.49 -30.10 -50.53
N ASN A 44 7.46 -29.19 -51.51
CA ASN A 44 8.30 -28.00 -51.56
C ASN A 44 7.55 -26.72 -51.08
N ILE A 45 6.33 -26.87 -50.49
CA ILE A 45 5.63 -25.76 -49.90
C ILE A 45 6.39 -25.33 -48.64
N GLU A 46 6.95 -24.13 -48.69
CA GLU A 46 7.71 -23.51 -47.61
C GLU A 46 6.82 -22.57 -46.75
N ILE A 47 5.92 -21.85 -47.40
CA ILE A 47 5.09 -20.81 -46.76
C ILE A 47 3.62 -20.94 -47.17
N VAL A 48 2.73 -20.88 -46.15
CA VAL A 48 1.28 -20.71 -46.34
C VAL A 48 0.85 -19.40 -45.66
N ASN A 49 0.39 -18.45 -46.47
CA ASN A 49 -0.14 -17.19 -45.98
C ASN A 49 -1.64 -17.31 -45.69
N VAL A 50 -2.00 -17.12 -44.45
CA VAL A 50 -3.39 -17.14 -43.96
C VAL A 50 -3.94 -15.71 -43.95
N PRO A 51 -5.07 -15.46 -44.64
CA PRO A 51 -5.67 -14.14 -44.62
C PRO A 51 -6.25 -13.81 -43.26
N GLU A 52 -6.36 -12.53 -42.97
CA GLU A 52 -7.07 -12.04 -41.79
C GLU A 52 -8.56 -12.39 -41.88
N ASN A 53 -9.17 -12.73 -40.77
CA ASN A 53 -10.60 -13.06 -40.64
C ASN A 53 -11.02 -14.22 -41.61
N MET A 54 -10.22 -15.27 -41.66
CA MET A 54 -10.55 -16.46 -42.44
C MET A 54 -11.85 -17.10 -41.92
N ALA A 55 -12.79 -17.38 -42.85
CA ALA A 55 -14.13 -17.89 -42.49
C ALA A 55 -14.08 -19.31 -41.87
N ASP A 56 -13.15 -20.13 -42.33
CA ASP A 56 -12.90 -21.47 -41.79
C ASP A 56 -11.40 -21.63 -41.49
N PRO A 57 -10.96 -21.29 -40.29
CA PRO A 57 -9.55 -21.39 -39.91
C PRO A 57 -9.00 -22.82 -39.95
N SER A 58 -9.84 -23.84 -39.76
CA SER A 58 -9.42 -25.24 -39.79
C SER A 58 -8.91 -25.68 -41.17
N PHE A 59 -9.12 -24.86 -42.21
CA PHE A 59 -8.55 -25.13 -43.53
C PHE A 59 -7.03 -25.26 -43.50
N VAL A 60 -6.32 -24.63 -42.55
CA VAL A 60 -4.86 -24.74 -42.41
C VAL A 60 -4.42 -26.17 -42.07
N ASP A 61 -5.31 -27.02 -41.56
CA ASP A 61 -5.00 -28.40 -41.20
C ASP A 61 -4.65 -29.25 -42.42
N HIS A 62 -5.05 -28.82 -43.62
CA HIS A 62 -4.61 -29.45 -44.86
C HIS A 62 -3.09 -29.36 -45.07
N PHE A 63 -2.38 -28.52 -44.30
CA PHE A 63 -0.91 -28.37 -44.38
C PHE A 63 -0.18 -29.08 -43.23
N ASN A 64 -0.87 -29.66 -42.25
CA ASN A 64 -0.25 -30.32 -41.07
C ASN A 64 0.63 -31.52 -41.40
N TYR A 65 0.57 -32.03 -42.63
CA TYR A 65 1.43 -33.15 -43.13
C TYR A 65 2.84 -32.70 -43.57
N TYR A 66 3.10 -31.38 -43.53
CA TYR A 66 4.37 -30.80 -44.04
C TYR A 66 5.16 -30.18 -42.89
N THR A 67 6.11 -30.93 -42.36
CA THR A 67 6.88 -30.54 -41.15
C THR A 67 7.75 -29.29 -41.33
N ASN A 68 8.05 -28.90 -42.59
CA ASN A 68 8.89 -27.74 -42.90
C ASN A 68 8.10 -26.54 -43.43
N THR A 69 6.76 -26.62 -43.47
CA THR A 69 5.91 -25.53 -43.93
C THR A 69 5.60 -24.58 -42.81
N VAL A 70 5.84 -23.28 -43.00
CA VAL A 70 5.43 -22.22 -42.10
C VAL A 70 4.05 -21.72 -42.51
N VAL A 71 3.07 -21.92 -41.65
CA VAL A 71 1.74 -21.31 -41.77
C VAL A 71 1.76 -20.00 -41.03
N GLN A 72 1.56 -18.86 -41.71
CA GLN A 72 1.70 -17.54 -41.16
C GLN A 72 0.58 -16.59 -41.62
N GLY A 73 0.35 -15.53 -40.86
CA GLY A 73 -0.61 -14.48 -41.16
C GLY A 73 -0.35 -13.21 -40.39
N SER A 74 -1.31 -12.31 -40.47
CA SER A 74 -1.26 -11.04 -39.73
C SER A 74 -2.61 -10.75 -39.14
N SER A 75 -2.61 -10.17 -37.95
CA SER A 75 -3.78 -9.54 -37.32
C SER A 75 -3.57 -8.03 -37.31
N VAL A 76 -4.49 -7.28 -37.88
CA VAL A 76 -4.34 -5.84 -38.11
C VAL A 76 -5.41 -5.08 -37.34
N THR A 77 -4.96 -4.04 -36.64
CA THR A 77 -5.82 -3.03 -36.01
C THR A 77 -5.59 -1.67 -36.67
N SER A 78 -6.36 -0.65 -36.31
CA SER A 78 -6.10 0.72 -36.77
C SER A 78 -4.75 1.29 -36.30
N ALA A 79 -4.17 0.73 -35.22
CA ALA A 79 -2.97 1.25 -34.59
C ALA A 79 -1.70 0.42 -34.87
N TYR A 80 -1.84 -0.88 -35.06
CA TYR A 80 -0.72 -1.79 -35.24
C TYR A 80 -1.12 -3.08 -35.98
N LYS A 81 -0.08 -3.77 -36.46
CA LYS A 81 -0.15 -5.10 -37.06
C LYS A 81 0.71 -6.07 -36.24
N LEU A 82 0.19 -7.27 -35.98
CA LEU A 82 0.92 -8.40 -35.41
C LEU A 82 1.05 -9.49 -36.46
N ASP A 83 2.28 -9.85 -36.84
CA ASP A 83 2.50 -11.01 -37.64
C ASP A 83 2.62 -12.25 -36.75
N TYR A 84 2.16 -13.39 -37.23
CA TYR A 84 2.13 -14.63 -36.46
C TYR A 84 2.42 -15.84 -37.36
N LYS A 85 2.81 -16.94 -36.70
CA LYS A 85 2.83 -18.27 -37.28
C LYS A 85 1.90 -19.22 -36.51
N ILE A 86 1.41 -20.23 -37.20
CA ILE A 86 0.56 -21.29 -36.64
C ILE A 86 1.38 -22.59 -36.62
N SER A 87 1.43 -23.26 -35.49
CA SER A 87 2.02 -24.60 -35.35
C SER A 87 1.20 -25.35 -34.30
N ASP A 88 0.83 -26.60 -34.58
CA ASP A 88 0.07 -27.46 -33.65
C ASP A 88 -1.19 -26.78 -33.09
N HIS A 89 -1.94 -26.09 -33.94
CA HIS A 89 -3.16 -25.31 -33.56
C HIS A 89 -2.92 -24.19 -32.56
N GLN A 90 -1.67 -23.71 -32.43
CA GLN A 90 -1.27 -22.63 -31.56
C GLN A 90 -0.63 -21.50 -32.36
N ILE A 91 -0.78 -20.29 -31.86
CA ILE A 91 -0.19 -19.10 -32.49
C ILE A 91 0.98 -18.59 -31.67
N GLU A 92 2.08 -18.33 -32.38
CA GLU A 92 3.21 -17.54 -31.93
C GLU A 92 3.20 -16.19 -32.66
N ILE A 93 3.17 -15.06 -31.90
CA ILE A 93 3.39 -13.74 -32.48
C ILE A 93 4.85 -13.60 -32.84
N THR A 94 5.14 -13.26 -34.08
CA THR A 94 6.52 -13.22 -34.64
C THR A 94 7.05 -11.82 -34.81
N SER A 95 6.19 -10.84 -35.07
CA SER A 95 6.62 -9.44 -35.18
C SER A 95 5.47 -8.45 -34.89
N PHE A 96 5.87 -7.21 -34.58
CA PHE A 96 4.99 -6.06 -34.42
C PHE A 96 5.36 -4.95 -35.39
N THR A 97 4.35 -4.31 -35.99
CA THR A 97 4.52 -3.11 -36.81
C THR A 97 3.47 -2.07 -36.42
N LYS A 98 3.90 -0.86 -36.07
CA LYS A 98 3.01 0.26 -35.83
C LYS A 98 2.45 0.78 -37.16
N THR A 99 1.12 1.01 -37.22
CA THR A 99 0.41 1.46 -38.43
C THR A 99 -0.08 2.90 -38.38
N THR A 100 0.10 3.56 -37.22
CA THR A 100 -0.32 4.95 -36.98
C THR A 100 0.86 5.89 -36.86
N SER A 101 0.62 7.21 -37.02
CA SER A 101 1.60 8.27 -36.80
C SER A 101 1.85 8.63 -35.33
N ALA A 102 1.10 8.05 -34.38
CA ALA A 102 1.34 8.24 -32.96
C ALA A 102 2.78 7.87 -32.59
N SER A 103 3.37 8.55 -31.58
CA SER A 103 4.75 8.26 -31.13
C SER A 103 4.88 6.83 -30.62
N ALA A 104 3.92 6.36 -29.80
CA ALA A 104 3.82 4.98 -29.32
C ALA A 104 2.35 4.61 -29.11
N VAL A 105 2.06 3.31 -29.10
CA VAL A 105 0.71 2.76 -28.93
C VAL A 105 0.67 1.71 -27.81
N GLY A 106 -0.49 1.56 -27.17
CA GLY A 106 -0.76 0.41 -26.32
C GLY A 106 -1.09 -0.81 -27.19
N VAL A 107 -0.47 -1.95 -26.90
CA VAL A 107 -0.68 -3.20 -27.61
C VAL A 107 -1.44 -4.18 -26.70
N ILE A 108 -2.55 -4.70 -27.20
CA ILE A 108 -3.28 -5.80 -26.56
C ILE A 108 -3.06 -7.03 -27.44
N ILE A 109 -2.39 -8.05 -26.89
CA ILE A 109 -2.26 -9.34 -27.57
C ILE A 109 -3.62 -10.02 -27.51
N PRO A 110 -4.23 -10.40 -28.64
CA PRO A 110 -5.50 -11.12 -28.65
C PRO A 110 -5.32 -12.52 -28.05
N SER A 111 -6.32 -13.02 -27.34
CA SER A 111 -6.31 -14.40 -26.81
C SER A 111 -6.37 -15.44 -27.93
N THR A 112 -7.03 -15.11 -29.02
CA THR A 112 -7.18 -15.97 -30.20
C THR A 112 -7.07 -15.17 -31.49
N ILE A 113 -6.56 -15.78 -32.52
CA ILE A 113 -6.59 -15.29 -33.91
C ILE A 113 -7.08 -16.42 -34.78
N ASN A 114 -8.07 -16.17 -35.63
CA ASN A 114 -8.68 -17.21 -36.48
C ASN A 114 -9.05 -18.48 -35.70
N GLY A 115 -9.56 -18.33 -34.45
CA GLY A 115 -9.99 -19.46 -33.60
C GLY A 115 -8.86 -20.21 -32.88
N TYR A 116 -7.58 -19.96 -33.21
CA TYR A 116 -6.45 -20.57 -32.54
C TYR A 116 -5.95 -19.71 -31.38
N ASN A 117 -5.58 -20.34 -30.26
CA ASN A 117 -5.05 -19.63 -29.10
C ASN A 117 -3.67 -19.03 -29.40
N VAL A 118 -3.48 -17.77 -28.99
CA VAL A 118 -2.15 -17.14 -28.97
C VAL A 118 -1.44 -17.60 -27.69
N THR A 119 -0.45 -18.49 -27.85
CA THR A 119 0.20 -19.15 -26.71
C THR A 119 1.62 -18.67 -26.46
N SER A 120 2.23 -17.98 -27.43
CA SER A 120 3.60 -17.48 -27.28
C SER A 120 3.85 -16.19 -28.03
N ILE A 121 4.83 -15.45 -27.54
CA ILE A 121 5.45 -14.32 -28.21
C ILE A 121 6.85 -14.77 -28.60
N GLY A 122 7.17 -14.74 -29.87
CA GLY A 122 8.38 -15.31 -30.43
C GLY A 122 9.64 -14.50 -30.06
N LYS A 123 10.78 -15.13 -30.35
CA LYS A 123 12.10 -14.49 -30.23
C LYS A 123 12.17 -13.21 -31.08
N PHE A 124 12.62 -12.11 -30.47
CA PHE A 124 12.73 -10.78 -31.08
C PHE A 124 11.42 -10.17 -31.58
N ALA A 125 10.24 -10.70 -31.25
CA ALA A 125 8.95 -10.25 -31.81
C ALA A 125 8.68 -8.74 -31.64
N PHE A 126 9.13 -8.15 -30.53
CA PHE A 126 9.04 -6.70 -30.24
C PHE A 126 10.43 -6.08 -29.99
N TYR A 127 11.51 -6.70 -30.50
CA TYR A 127 12.86 -6.18 -30.30
C TYR A 127 13.05 -4.80 -30.93
N CYS A 128 13.66 -3.85 -30.19
CA CYS A 128 13.87 -2.46 -30.60
C CYS A 128 12.56 -1.73 -31.00
N CYS A 129 11.43 -2.09 -30.38
CA CYS A 129 10.13 -1.48 -30.70
C CYS A 129 9.89 -0.20 -29.88
N ASP A 130 10.33 0.94 -30.41
CA ASP A 130 10.02 2.27 -29.82
C ASP A 130 8.55 2.68 -30.02
N GLY A 131 7.82 1.96 -30.85
CA GLY A 131 6.42 2.21 -31.16
C GLY A 131 5.41 1.73 -30.11
N ILE A 132 5.85 1.09 -29.00
CA ILE A 132 4.95 0.59 -27.95
C ILE A 132 5.12 1.35 -26.65
N SER A 133 3.99 1.71 -26.01
CA SER A 133 3.96 2.32 -24.67
C SER A 133 3.45 1.37 -23.59
N SER A 134 2.63 0.41 -23.97
CA SER A 134 2.15 -0.63 -23.06
C SER A 134 1.90 -1.93 -23.79
N ILE A 135 1.99 -3.04 -23.08
CA ILE A 135 1.65 -4.38 -23.56
C ILE A 135 0.71 -5.06 -22.55
N VAL A 136 -0.36 -5.67 -23.06
CA VAL A 136 -1.29 -6.52 -22.28
C VAL A 136 -1.29 -7.91 -22.87
N MET A 137 -0.93 -8.90 -22.07
CA MET A 137 -0.88 -10.31 -22.45
C MET A 137 -2.11 -11.04 -21.91
N PRO A 138 -2.85 -11.78 -22.76
CA PRO A 138 -3.97 -12.61 -22.29
C PRO A 138 -3.45 -13.87 -21.58
N ASP A 139 -4.31 -14.50 -20.78
CA ASP A 139 -3.97 -15.72 -20.03
C ASP A 139 -3.65 -16.94 -20.92
N THR A 140 -3.92 -16.85 -22.22
CA THR A 140 -3.50 -17.89 -23.18
C THR A 140 -2.01 -17.91 -23.45
N VAL A 141 -1.28 -16.80 -23.25
CA VAL A 141 0.16 -16.70 -23.45
C VAL A 141 0.91 -17.40 -22.31
N ILE A 142 1.71 -18.40 -22.65
CA ILE A 142 2.45 -19.22 -21.68
C ILE A 142 3.96 -19.04 -21.74
N SER A 143 4.49 -18.44 -22.83
CA SER A 143 5.93 -18.26 -23.00
C SER A 143 6.28 -17.02 -23.82
N LEU A 144 7.46 -16.48 -23.55
CA LEU A 144 8.09 -15.38 -24.26
C LEU A 144 9.45 -15.83 -24.78
N GLY A 145 9.73 -15.63 -26.06
CA GLY A 145 11.01 -15.96 -26.67
C GLY A 145 12.14 -15.00 -26.27
N ASP A 146 13.38 -15.40 -26.46
CA ASP A 146 14.56 -14.58 -26.16
C ASP A 146 14.44 -13.18 -26.74
N TYR A 147 14.80 -12.15 -25.94
CA TYR A 147 14.80 -10.73 -26.34
C TYR A 147 13.47 -10.23 -26.89
N SER A 148 12.34 -10.88 -26.57
CA SER A 148 11.04 -10.56 -27.19
C SER A 148 10.61 -9.10 -27.00
N PHE A 149 10.94 -8.46 -25.91
CA PHE A 149 10.68 -7.03 -25.60
C PHE A 149 11.96 -6.26 -25.26
N SER A 150 13.12 -6.72 -25.72
CA SER A 150 14.38 -6.05 -25.42
C SER A 150 14.50 -4.73 -26.20
N THR A 151 15.06 -3.72 -25.55
CA THR A 151 15.32 -2.38 -26.12
C THR A 151 14.05 -1.64 -26.60
N CYS A 152 12.94 -1.83 -25.88
CA CYS A 152 11.69 -1.07 -26.11
C CYS A 152 11.73 0.24 -25.31
N SER A 153 12.30 1.31 -25.88
CA SER A 153 12.62 2.55 -25.16
C SER A 153 11.40 3.33 -24.64
N ASN A 154 10.21 3.14 -25.22
CA ASN A 154 8.97 3.80 -24.83
C ASN A 154 8.00 2.91 -24.02
N LEU A 155 8.36 1.64 -23.80
CA LEU A 155 7.50 0.71 -23.05
C LEU A 155 7.50 1.06 -21.56
N LYS A 156 6.34 1.54 -21.06
CA LYS A 156 6.15 1.97 -19.67
C LYS A 156 5.41 0.95 -18.82
N THR A 157 4.47 0.23 -19.42
CA THR A 157 3.57 -0.65 -18.68
C THR A 157 3.50 -2.03 -19.30
N VAL A 158 3.66 -3.05 -18.48
CA VAL A 158 3.54 -4.46 -18.85
C VAL A 158 2.46 -5.13 -18.00
N THR A 159 1.44 -5.71 -18.62
CA THR A 159 0.48 -6.60 -17.97
C THR A 159 0.77 -8.03 -18.36
N LEU A 160 1.14 -8.85 -17.38
CA LEU A 160 1.55 -10.23 -17.59
C LEU A 160 0.35 -11.16 -17.75
N SER A 161 0.54 -12.28 -18.43
CA SER A 161 -0.38 -13.41 -18.42
C SER A 161 -0.22 -14.20 -17.12
N ARG A 162 -1.33 -14.74 -16.61
CA ARG A 162 -1.36 -15.64 -15.43
C ARG A 162 -0.55 -16.90 -15.64
N ASN A 163 -0.50 -17.39 -16.87
CA ASN A 163 0.05 -18.69 -17.23
C ASN A 163 1.49 -18.60 -17.75
N LEU A 164 2.14 -17.44 -17.70
CA LEU A 164 3.55 -17.33 -18.07
C LEU A 164 4.41 -18.25 -17.22
N SER A 165 5.38 -18.89 -17.86
CA SER A 165 6.33 -19.81 -17.24
C SER A 165 7.75 -19.35 -17.50
N SER A 166 8.57 -19.22 -16.47
CA SER A 166 10.00 -18.92 -16.57
C SER A 166 10.75 -20.05 -17.27
N GLU A 167 10.36 -21.31 -17.02
CA GLU A 167 10.97 -22.49 -17.64
C GLU A 167 10.77 -22.53 -19.16
N LYS A 168 9.58 -22.10 -19.64
CA LYS A 168 9.22 -22.08 -21.05
C LYS A 168 9.62 -20.81 -21.77
N SER A 169 10.05 -19.79 -21.02
CA SER A 169 10.43 -18.50 -21.58
C SER A 169 11.95 -18.38 -21.76
N GLY A 170 12.35 -17.55 -22.71
CA GLY A 170 13.74 -17.29 -23.02
C GLY A 170 14.40 -16.29 -22.07
N GLY A 171 15.65 -15.95 -22.37
CA GLY A 171 16.41 -14.97 -21.61
C GLY A 171 16.27 -13.53 -22.16
N TYR A 172 16.71 -12.57 -21.35
CA TYR A 172 16.81 -11.14 -21.72
C TYR A 172 15.51 -10.53 -22.24
N LEU A 173 14.36 -11.01 -21.74
CA LEU A 173 13.03 -10.68 -22.26
C LEU A 173 12.79 -9.18 -22.37
N PHE A 174 13.15 -8.40 -21.33
CA PHE A 174 12.98 -6.95 -21.25
C PHE A 174 14.32 -6.20 -21.17
N TYR A 175 15.41 -6.83 -21.57
CA TYR A 175 16.74 -6.24 -21.46
C TYR A 175 16.81 -4.87 -22.16
N ASN A 176 17.41 -3.88 -21.50
CA ASN A 176 17.56 -2.50 -21.98
C ASN A 176 16.23 -1.75 -22.28
N SER A 177 15.09 -2.23 -21.79
CA SER A 177 13.80 -1.53 -21.86
C SER A 177 13.61 -0.67 -20.61
N THR A 178 14.46 0.35 -20.46
CA THR A 178 14.69 1.13 -19.23
C THR A 178 13.53 2.03 -18.82
N SER A 179 12.52 2.21 -19.67
CA SER A 179 11.34 3.06 -19.38
C SER A 179 10.19 2.32 -18.68
N ILE A 180 10.37 1.02 -18.34
CA ILE A 180 9.31 0.27 -17.65
C ILE A 180 9.12 0.81 -16.23
N GLU A 181 7.98 1.45 -16.02
CA GLU A 181 7.57 2.04 -14.74
C GLU A 181 6.75 1.05 -13.90
N THR A 182 5.87 0.29 -14.55
CA THR A 182 4.92 -0.60 -13.84
C THR A 182 4.75 -1.94 -14.54
N VAL A 183 4.80 -3.01 -13.74
CA VAL A 183 4.44 -4.36 -14.15
C VAL A 183 3.22 -4.82 -13.36
N TYR A 184 2.12 -5.10 -14.06
CA TYR A 184 0.91 -5.68 -13.46
C TYR A 184 0.97 -7.19 -13.50
N VAL A 185 0.86 -7.79 -12.32
CA VAL A 185 0.83 -9.25 -12.14
C VAL A 185 -0.62 -9.68 -11.93
N PRO A 186 -1.13 -10.62 -12.74
CA PRO A 186 -2.48 -11.15 -12.55
C PRO A 186 -2.63 -11.89 -11.22
N GLU A 187 -3.85 -11.89 -10.70
CA GLU A 187 -4.20 -12.71 -9.53
C GLU A 187 -3.90 -14.19 -9.81
N ASN A 188 -3.34 -14.86 -8.80
CA ASN A 188 -3.02 -16.29 -8.87
C ASN A 188 -2.09 -16.67 -10.04
N MET A 189 -1.10 -15.82 -10.34
CA MET A 189 -0.05 -16.15 -11.29
C MET A 189 0.61 -17.48 -10.90
N ILE A 190 0.71 -18.41 -11.88
CA ILE A 190 1.16 -19.79 -11.64
C ILE A 190 2.66 -19.80 -11.31
N ASP A 191 3.47 -19.15 -12.12
CA ASP A 191 4.91 -19.06 -11.90
C ASP A 191 5.28 -17.68 -11.33
N GLN A 192 5.36 -17.61 -10.02
CA GLN A 192 5.69 -16.38 -9.30
C GLN A 192 7.13 -15.90 -9.52
N THR A 193 8.03 -16.80 -9.96
CA THR A 193 9.43 -16.45 -10.23
C THR A 193 9.60 -15.68 -11.52
N PHE A 194 8.58 -15.66 -12.38
CA PHE A 194 8.63 -14.90 -13.65
C PHE A 194 8.96 -13.42 -13.45
N ILE A 195 8.59 -12.83 -12.32
CA ILE A 195 8.92 -11.43 -11.99
C ILE A 195 10.44 -11.17 -11.92
N ASP A 196 11.26 -12.20 -11.75
CA ASP A 196 12.71 -12.05 -11.67
C ASP A 196 13.34 -11.60 -13.01
N HIS A 197 12.61 -11.75 -14.11
CA HIS A 197 13.00 -11.17 -15.40
C HIS A 197 13.06 -9.63 -15.38
N PHE A 198 12.43 -8.97 -14.37
CA PHE A 198 12.46 -7.52 -14.19
C PHE A 198 13.52 -7.04 -13.17
N ASN A 199 14.29 -7.92 -12.54
CA ASN A 199 15.25 -7.56 -11.47
C ASN A 199 16.32 -6.52 -11.89
N TYR A 200 16.50 -6.27 -13.18
CA TYR A 200 17.42 -5.26 -13.73
C TYR A 200 16.78 -3.86 -13.85
N HIS A 201 15.47 -3.74 -13.63
CA HIS A 201 14.69 -2.49 -13.77
C HIS A 201 14.43 -1.90 -12.39
N LEU A 202 15.44 -1.26 -11.78
CA LEU A 202 15.40 -0.84 -10.37
C LEU A 202 14.30 0.17 -10.03
N ASP A 203 13.87 0.98 -11.00
CA ASP A 203 12.81 1.98 -10.82
C ASP A 203 11.40 1.43 -11.10
N THR A 204 11.31 0.16 -11.46
CA THR A 204 10.02 -0.50 -11.76
C THR A 204 9.33 -0.92 -10.47
N VAL A 205 7.99 -0.74 -10.44
CA VAL A 205 7.12 -1.23 -9.37
C VAL A 205 6.25 -2.37 -9.91
N ILE A 206 6.31 -3.52 -9.25
CA ILE A 206 5.40 -4.64 -9.51
C ILE A 206 4.12 -4.41 -8.71
N LYS A 207 2.97 -4.50 -9.36
CA LYS A 207 1.64 -4.33 -8.76
C LYS A 207 0.76 -5.54 -9.02
N GLY A 208 -0.04 -5.89 -8.03
CA GLY A 208 -0.98 -7.00 -8.15
C GLY A 208 -1.89 -7.11 -6.95
N SER A 209 -2.57 -8.23 -6.85
CA SER A 209 -3.48 -8.51 -5.75
C SER A 209 -3.36 -9.96 -5.30
N VAL A 210 -3.55 -10.21 -4.01
CA VAL A 210 -3.86 -11.54 -3.46
C VAL A 210 -5.32 -11.55 -3.04
N ASN A 211 -6.05 -12.59 -3.43
CA ASN A 211 -7.49 -12.67 -3.29
C ASN A 211 -7.92 -14.00 -2.67
N ASN A 212 -9.00 -13.98 -1.90
CA ASN A 212 -9.71 -15.15 -1.43
C ASN A 212 -11.24 -14.91 -1.53
N SER A 213 -12.06 -15.80 -1.00
CA SER A 213 -13.53 -15.66 -1.06
C SER A 213 -14.07 -14.46 -0.27
N GLN A 214 -13.33 -13.90 0.68
CA GLN A 214 -13.79 -12.84 1.59
C GLN A 214 -13.23 -11.47 1.24
N TYR A 215 -11.98 -11.39 0.79
CA TYR A 215 -11.29 -10.12 0.56
C TYR A 215 -10.20 -10.21 -0.50
N ARG A 216 -9.80 -9.05 -0.99
CA ARG A 216 -8.64 -8.83 -1.84
C ARG A 216 -7.69 -7.83 -1.16
N LEU A 217 -6.40 -8.14 -1.18
CA LEU A 217 -5.32 -7.23 -0.78
C LEU A 217 -4.53 -6.83 -2.03
N ASP A 218 -4.54 -5.56 -2.36
CA ASP A 218 -3.67 -5.02 -3.41
C ASP A 218 -2.27 -4.78 -2.83
N TYR A 219 -1.24 -4.99 -3.63
CA TYR A 219 0.14 -4.84 -3.20
C TYR A 219 1.01 -4.15 -4.25
N GLU A 220 2.12 -3.63 -3.78
CA GLU A 220 3.23 -3.13 -4.58
C GLU A 220 4.55 -3.73 -4.12
N ILE A 221 5.44 -4.02 -5.08
CA ILE A 221 6.81 -4.47 -4.82
C ILE A 221 7.74 -3.59 -5.66
N PRO A 222 8.36 -2.55 -5.09
CA PRO A 222 9.44 -1.83 -5.77
C PRO A 222 10.62 -2.78 -5.97
N ILE A 223 11.10 -2.93 -7.20
CA ILE A 223 12.21 -3.85 -7.51
C ILE A 223 13.46 -3.51 -6.69
N LYS A 224 13.72 -2.22 -6.47
CA LYS A 224 14.85 -1.73 -5.68
C LYS A 224 14.81 -2.23 -4.22
N ASP A 225 13.63 -2.21 -3.59
CA ASP A 225 13.48 -2.54 -2.17
C ASP A 225 13.27 -4.03 -1.94
N ARG A 226 12.82 -4.75 -2.94
CA ARG A 226 12.53 -6.20 -2.94
C ARG A 226 11.57 -6.67 -1.85
N ASN A 227 10.81 -5.77 -1.23
CA ASN A 227 9.81 -6.08 -0.23
C ASN A 227 8.42 -5.67 -0.72
N ALA A 228 7.41 -6.44 -0.33
CA ALA A 228 6.03 -6.15 -0.64
C ALA A 228 5.42 -5.20 0.39
N THR A 229 4.60 -4.29 -0.11
CA THR A 229 3.77 -3.38 0.68
C THR A 229 2.31 -3.65 0.35
N ILE A 230 1.46 -3.88 1.37
CA ILE A 230 0.00 -3.92 1.17
C ILE A 230 -0.50 -2.50 0.99
N THR A 231 -1.10 -2.21 -0.16
CA THR A 231 -1.54 -0.86 -0.53
C THR A 231 -3.02 -0.63 -0.33
N LYS A 232 -3.84 -1.70 -0.40
CA LYS A 232 -5.28 -1.57 -0.21
C LYS A 232 -5.93 -2.88 0.19
N TYR A 233 -6.87 -2.80 1.13
CA TYR A 233 -7.85 -3.84 1.43
C TYR A 233 -9.17 -3.55 0.72
N ASN A 234 -9.76 -4.58 0.12
CA ASN A 234 -11.08 -4.53 -0.50
C ASN A 234 -11.88 -5.74 -0.03
N ALA A 235 -13.04 -5.51 0.58
CA ALA A 235 -13.98 -6.59 0.87
C ALA A 235 -14.63 -7.09 -0.43
N ASN A 236 -14.82 -8.40 -0.57
CA ASN A 236 -15.56 -8.96 -1.69
C ASN A 236 -17.06 -8.76 -1.48
N ALA A 237 -17.85 -8.75 -2.57
CA ALA A 237 -19.29 -8.48 -2.54
C ALA A 237 -20.09 -9.42 -1.61
N ASN A 238 -19.61 -10.64 -1.41
CA ASN A 238 -20.22 -11.66 -0.56
C ASN A 238 -19.44 -11.91 0.74
N ALA A 239 -18.60 -10.95 1.17
CA ALA A 239 -17.86 -11.07 2.41
C ALA A 239 -18.82 -11.13 3.61
N SER A 240 -18.45 -11.92 4.64
CA SER A 240 -19.19 -11.95 5.90
C SER A 240 -19.02 -10.65 6.68
N ASP A 241 -19.92 -10.36 7.64
CA ASP A 241 -19.79 -9.18 8.51
C ASP A 241 -18.54 -9.23 9.42
N ASN A 242 -17.95 -10.43 9.60
CA ASN A 242 -16.82 -10.67 10.48
C ASN A 242 -15.57 -11.13 9.71
N VAL A 243 -15.13 -10.35 8.73
CA VAL A 243 -13.96 -10.70 7.91
C VAL A 243 -12.70 -10.71 8.75
N THR A 244 -12.02 -11.86 8.74
CA THR A 244 -10.66 -12.01 9.26
C THR A 244 -9.66 -11.90 8.12
N VAL A 245 -8.77 -10.90 8.21
CA VAL A 245 -7.68 -10.69 7.26
C VAL A 245 -6.39 -11.20 7.86
N THR A 246 -5.76 -12.16 7.20
CA THR A 246 -4.39 -12.58 7.50
C THR A 246 -3.45 -11.96 6.48
N ILE A 247 -2.53 -11.13 6.95
CA ILE A 247 -1.47 -10.57 6.11
C ILE A 247 -0.47 -11.68 5.82
N PRO A 248 -0.22 -12.03 4.54
CA PRO A 248 0.73 -13.11 4.22
C PRO A 248 2.17 -12.72 4.59
N ASP A 249 2.99 -13.72 4.91
CA ASP A 249 4.42 -13.51 5.17
C ASP A 249 5.15 -13.03 3.92
N THR A 250 4.78 -13.58 2.77
CA THR A 250 5.40 -13.28 1.49
C THR A 250 4.36 -13.14 0.38
N ILE A 251 4.68 -12.34 -0.62
CA ILE A 251 3.96 -12.24 -1.90
C ILE A 251 4.99 -12.34 -3.01
N LEU A 252 4.76 -13.23 -3.98
CA LEU A 252 5.71 -13.51 -5.07
C LEU A 252 7.14 -13.81 -4.55
N GLY A 253 7.25 -14.53 -3.43
CA GLY A 253 8.53 -14.82 -2.77
C GLY A 253 9.21 -13.63 -2.09
N ARG A 254 8.58 -12.47 -2.02
CA ARG A 254 9.09 -11.26 -1.36
C ARG A 254 8.41 -11.05 -0.01
N ASN A 255 9.17 -10.68 1.01
CA ASN A 255 8.61 -10.42 2.34
C ASN A 255 7.62 -9.26 2.32
N VAL A 256 6.46 -9.42 2.97
CA VAL A 256 5.50 -8.33 3.19
C VAL A 256 5.93 -7.57 4.43
N THR A 257 6.52 -6.40 4.26
CA THR A 257 7.12 -5.63 5.36
C THR A 257 6.36 -4.37 5.76
N LYS A 258 5.44 -3.92 4.91
CA LYS A 258 4.72 -2.65 5.12
C LYS A 258 3.23 -2.78 4.85
N ILE A 259 2.46 -1.98 5.59
CA ILE A 259 1.07 -1.64 5.28
C ILE A 259 1.05 -0.15 4.96
N ALA A 260 0.63 0.20 3.74
CA ALA A 260 0.69 1.57 3.22
C ALA A 260 -0.29 2.52 3.91
N THR A 261 -0.08 3.80 3.67
CA THR A 261 -0.95 4.90 4.10
C THR A 261 -2.41 4.61 3.71
N GLY A 262 -3.29 4.57 4.69
CA GLY A 262 -4.73 4.37 4.49
C GLY A 262 -5.14 3.02 3.92
N ALA A 263 -4.27 2.01 3.86
CA ALA A 263 -4.54 0.73 3.20
C ALA A 263 -5.82 0.02 3.69
N PHE A 264 -6.16 0.14 4.96
CA PHE A 264 -7.39 -0.37 5.56
C PHE A 264 -8.34 0.74 6.01
N SER A 265 -8.05 2.00 5.73
CA SER A 265 -8.84 3.13 6.24
C SER A 265 -10.33 2.99 5.92
N SER A 266 -11.16 3.23 6.94
CA SER A 266 -12.63 3.17 6.87
C SER A 266 -13.17 1.82 6.36
N SER A 267 -12.39 0.74 6.51
CA SER A 267 -12.82 -0.60 6.10
C SER A 267 -13.72 -1.27 7.14
N ASN A 268 -14.47 -2.28 6.69
CA ASN A 268 -15.34 -3.10 7.53
C ASN A 268 -14.65 -4.34 8.12
N VAL A 269 -13.32 -4.38 8.08
CA VAL A 269 -12.54 -5.51 8.63
C VAL A 269 -12.84 -5.73 10.11
N TYR A 270 -13.05 -6.99 10.50
CA TYR A 270 -13.34 -7.36 11.89
C TYR A 270 -12.10 -7.79 12.67
N GLN A 271 -11.22 -8.55 12.02
CA GLN A 271 -9.97 -9.02 12.60
C GLN A 271 -8.82 -8.88 11.60
N VAL A 272 -7.66 -8.47 12.10
CA VAL A 272 -6.41 -8.49 11.33
C VAL A 272 -5.35 -9.27 12.09
N ILE A 273 -4.70 -10.19 11.39
CA ILE A 273 -3.54 -10.95 11.88
C ILE A 273 -2.33 -10.50 11.05
N MET A 274 -1.42 -9.80 11.68
CA MET A 274 -0.19 -9.33 11.03
C MET A 274 0.84 -10.45 10.98
N SER A 275 1.50 -10.57 9.83
CA SER A 275 2.72 -11.35 9.69
C SER A 275 3.85 -10.76 10.54
N ASN A 276 4.75 -11.61 11.04
CA ASN A 276 5.95 -11.16 11.76
C ASN A 276 6.97 -10.45 10.86
N ASN A 277 6.80 -10.48 9.53
CA ASN A 277 7.64 -9.72 8.61
C ASN A 277 7.24 -8.22 8.53
N ILE A 278 6.05 -7.84 9.05
CA ILE A 278 5.62 -6.44 9.08
C ILE A 278 6.49 -5.67 10.08
N THR A 279 7.19 -4.66 9.57
CA THR A 279 8.01 -3.73 10.35
C THR A 279 7.43 -2.32 10.39
N THR A 280 6.58 -1.96 9.42
CA THR A 280 6.11 -0.58 9.25
C THR A 280 4.62 -0.54 8.95
N LEU A 281 3.91 0.28 9.71
CA LEU A 281 2.55 0.73 9.41
C LEU A 281 2.62 2.21 9.05
N GLU A 282 2.29 2.57 7.81
CA GLU A 282 2.28 3.97 7.42
C GLU A 282 1.07 4.71 7.99
N SER A 283 1.11 6.04 7.98
CA SER A 283 0.07 6.90 8.60
C SER A 283 -1.34 6.50 8.16
N TRP A 284 -2.28 6.53 9.11
CA TRP A 284 -3.71 6.22 8.88
C TRP A 284 -4.00 4.83 8.31
N SER A 285 -3.07 3.90 8.35
CA SER A 285 -3.24 2.58 7.71
C SER A 285 -4.52 1.83 8.14
N PHE A 286 -4.99 2.01 9.36
CA PHE A 286 -6.25 1.46 9.90
C PHE A 286 -7.22 2.54 10.39
N ASN A 287 -7.05 3.80 10.02
CA ASN A 287 -7.90 4.89 10.50
C ASN A 287 -9.37 4.66 10.14
N GLY A 288 -10.26 4.86 11.12
CA GLY A 288 -11.71 4.74 10.89
C GLY A 288 -12.23 3.32 10.69
N CYS A 289 -11.46 2.28 11.03
CA CYS A 289 -11.92 0.89 10.99
C CYS A 289 -12.90 0.63 12.14
N ALA A 290 -14.14 1.12 12.03
CA ALA A 290 -15.13 1.05 13.09
C ALA A 290 -15.52 -0.39 13.51
N ASN A 291 -15.41 -1.37 12.59
CA ASN A 291 -15.71 -2.78 12.85
C ASN A 291 -14.53 -3.58 13.37
N LEU A 292 -13.31 -3.04 13.32
CA LEU A 292 -12.11 -3.75 13.78
C LEU A 292 -12.21 -4.00 15.28
N LYS A 293 -12.33 -5.27 15.67
CA LYS A 293 -12.46 -5.71 17.05
C LYS A 293 -11.22 -6.42 17.56
N LYS A 294 -10.53 -7.16 16.68
CA LYS A 294 -9.38 -8.01 17.04
C LYS A 294 -8.17 -7.68 16.19
N LEU A 295 -7.01 -7.61 16.83
CA LEU A 295 -5.74 -7.35 16.15
C LEU A 295 -4.63 -8.21 16.76
N THR A 296 -3.91 -8.95 15.93
CA THR A 296 -2.63 -9.58 16.30
C THR A 296 -1.52 -8.74 15.68
N VAL A 297 -0.65 -8.20 16.52
CA VAL A 297 0.44 -7.29 16.13
C VAL A 297 1.68 -8.08 15.74
N SER A 298 2.41 -7.62 14.73
CA SER A 298 3.73 -8.17 14.40
C SER A 298 4.73 -7.93 15.53
N LYS A 299 5.56 -8.90 15.84
CA LYS A 299 6.64 -8.72 16.83
C LYS A 299 7.75 -7.77 16.38
N ASN A 300 7.87 -7.55 15.07
CA ASN A 300 8.94 -6.75 14.47
C ASN A 300 8.48 -5.34 14.04
N VAL A 301 7.21 -4.97 14.31
CA VAL A 301 6.76 -3.61 14.00
C VAL A 301 7.52 -2.59 14.82
N SER A 302 7.92 -1.48 14.17
CA SER A 302 8.71 -0.41 14.79
C SER A 302 7.88 0.87 14.94
N CYS A 303 7.92 1.46 16.12
CA CYS A 303 7.35 2.77 16.40
C CYS A 303 8.03 3.88 15.58
N ALA A 304 9.35 3.87 15.51
CA ALA A 304 10.14 4.87 14.78
C ALA A 304 9.94 4.83 13.26
N GLN A 305 9.61 3.65 12.70
CA GLN A 305 9.36 3.48 11.26
C GLN A 305 7.88 3.62 10.90
N SER A 306 6.98 3.60 11.87
CA SER A 306 5.55 3.67 11.64
C SER A 306 5.03 5.10 11.70
N GLY A 307 3.95 5.37 10.97
CA GLY A 307 3.32 6.70 10.89
C GLY A 307 2.40 7.00 12.07
N GLY A 308 1.79 8.19 12.05
CA GLY A 308 0.83 8.60 13.05
C GLY A 308 -0.62 8.18 12.74
N TYR A 309 -1.50 8.31 13.75
CA TYR A 309 -2.96 8.12 13.63
C TYR A 309 -3.38 6.74 13.09
N LEU A 310 -2.58 5.69 13.39
CA LEU A 310 -2.75 4.35 12.82
C LEU A 310 -4.13 3.77 13.07
N PHE A 311 -4.63 3.88 14.31
CA PHE A 311 -5.87 3.26 14.78
C PHE A 311 -6.92 4.28 15.26
N THR A 312 -6.80 5.54 14.85
CA THR A 312 -7.78 6.58 15.18
C THR A 312 -9.15 6.20 14.61
N GLY A 313 -10.21 6.29 15.42
CA GLY A 313 -11.56 5.87 15.01
C GLY A 313 -11.82 4.36 15.04
N CYS A 314 -10.87 3.53 15.50
CA CYS A 314 -11.08 2.10 15.76
C CYS A 314 -11.76 1.89 17.13
N ASN A 315 -12.96 2.43 17.31
CA ASN A 315 -13.62 2.50 18.62
C ASN A 315 -14.02 1.12 19.19
N ASN A 316 -14.11 0.08 18.34
CA ASN A 316 -14.46 -1.27 18.75
C ASN A 316 -13.23 -2.19 18.91
N LEU A 317 -12.01 -1.68 18.73
CA LEU A 317 -10.79 -2.47 18.91
C LEU A 317 -10.53 -2.73 20.40
N THR A 318 -10.93 -3.91 20.87
CA THR A 318 -10.84 -4.32 22.28
C THR A 318 -9.84 -5.44 22.53
N ASP A 319 -9.63 -6.31 21.56
CA ASP A 319 -8.81 -7.52 21.68
C ASP A 319 -7.50 -7.33 20.90
N ILE A 320 -6.46 -6.85 21.58
CA ILE A 320 -5.14 -6.62 20.99
C ILE A 320 -4.18 -7.64 21.54
N THR A 321 -3.66 -8.51 20.68
CA THR A 321 -2.61 -9.49 21.00
C THR A 321 -1.25 -8.90 20.63
N VAL A 322 -0.44 -8.63 21.65
CA VAL A 322 0.94 -8.16 21.51
C VAL A 322 1.88 -9.32 21.81
N PRO A 323 2.81 -9.69 20.92
CA PRO A 323 3.79 -10.74 21.18
C PRO A 323 4.67 -10.42 22.40
N ALA A 324 4.96 -11.43 23.23
CA ALA A 324 5.80 -11.25 24.42
C ALA A 324 7.24 -10.86 24.07
N ASP A 325 7.73 -11.31 22.91
CA ASP A 325 9.05 -11.02 22.33
C ASP A 325 9.04 -9.84 21.34
N MET A 326 8.09 -8.91 21.49
CA MET A 326 8.01 -7.72 20.65
C MET A 326 9.28 -6.88 20.76
N ALA A 327 9.91 -6.58 19.61
CA ALA A 327 11.20 -5.92 19.53
C ALA A 327 11.13 -4.43 19.95
N ASP A 328 10.08 -3.75 19.55
CA ASP A 328 9.84 -2.32 19.84
C ASP A 328 8.53 -2.13 20.63
N ARG A 329 8.64 -2.18 21.95
CA ARG A 329 7.47 -2.04 22.82
C ARG A 329 6.86 -0.62 22.80
N GLU A 330 7.60 0.39 22.36
CA GLU A 330 7.05 1.76 22.24
C GLU A 330 5.90 1.82 21.23
N PHE A 331 5.85 0.87 20.28
CA PHE A 331 4.76 0.77 19.31
C PHE A 331 3.37 0.68 19.96
N ILE A 332 3.25 0.12 21.15
CA ILE A 332 1.94 0.02 21.85
C ILE A 332 1.29 1.38 22.10
N SER A 333 2.07 2.46 22.10
CA SER A 333 1.55 3.83 22.27
C SER A 333 0.56 4.24 21.18
N HIS A 334 0.65 3.61 19.98
CA HIS A 334 -0.30 3.86 18.89
C HIS A 334 -1.74 3.43 19.21
N PHE A 335 -1.92 2.55 20.19
CA PHE A 335 -3.25 2.05 20.59
C PHE A 335 -3.98 2.91 21.62
N GLN A 336 -3.38 3.98 22.10
CA GLN A 336 -3.96 4.80 23.19
C GLN A 336 -5.38 5.31 22.92
N TYR A 337 -5.76 5.49 21.67
CA TYR A 337 -7.11 5.93 21.27
C TYR A 337 -8.12 4.78 21.12
N CYS A 338 -7.69 3.55 21.35
CA CYS A 338 -8.52 2.36 21.28
C CYS A 338 -8.84 1.84 22.68
N ILE A 339 -10.05 1.34 22.90
CA ILE A 339 -10.49 0.83 24.23
C ILE A 339 -9.54 -0.25 24.76
N GLY A 340 -9.15 -1.21 23.92
CA GLY A 340 -8.19 -2.27 24.29
C GLY A 340 -6.78 -1.75 24.51
N GLY A 341 -6.38 -0.74 23.72
CA GLY A 341 -5.05 -0.14 23.79
C GLY A 341 -4.84 0.68 25.05
N ALA A 342 -5.85 1.41 25.49
CA ALA A 342 -5.79 2.16 26.75
C ALA A 342 -5.42 1.25 27.94
N LYS A 343 -5.92 0.01 27.95
CA LYS A 343 -5.59 -0.98 28.98
C LYS A 343 -4.14 -1.49 28.88
N LEU A 344 -3.55 -1.51 27.68
CA LEU A 344 -2.17 -1.96 27.46
C LEU A 344 -1.14 -0.92 27.90
N ILE A 345 -1.37 0.36 27.61
CA ILE A 345 -0.39 1.43 27.88
C ILE A 345 -0.50 2.02 29.28
N LYS A 346 -1.67 1.94 29.91
CA LYS A 346 -1.93 2.51 31.24
C LYS A 346 -0.92 2.09 32.31
N PRO A 347 -0.56 0.79 32.47
CA PRO A 347 0.39 0.36 33.49
C PRO A 347 1.77 1.01 33.32
N ASP A 348 2.26 1.12 32.08
CA ASP A 348 3.57 1.70 31.79
C ASP A 348 3.58 3.21 32.09
N VAL A 349 2.50 3.91 31.72
CA VAL A 349 2.34 5.35 32.02
C VAL A 349 2.23 5.59 33.52
N ASP A 350 1.37 4.86 34.24
CA ASP A 350 1.17 5.01 35.69
C ASP A 350 2.46 4.74 36.48
N ALA A 351 3.18 3.69 36.11
CA ALA A 351 4.47 3.36 36.70
C ALA A 351 5.48 4.51 36.50
N LYS A 352 5.54 5.04 35.28
CA LYS A 352 6.45 6.15 34.95
C LYS A 352 6.07 7.44 35.63
N VAL A 353 4.78 7.80 35.65
CA VAL A 353 4.29 8.97 36.39
C VAL A 353 4.68 8.89 37.86
N THR A 354 4.51 7.71 38.48
CA THR A 354 4.88 7.48 39.87
C THR A 354 6.39 7.61 40.10
N GLN A 355 7.19 7.03 39.22
CA GLN A 355 8.66 7.13 39.25
C GLN A 355 9.12 8.58 39.15
N VAL A 356 8.61 9.31 38.16
CA VAL A 356 8.98 10.71 37.91
C VAL A 356 8.53 11.60 39.08
N TYR A 357 7.28 11.45 39.53
CA TYR A 357 6.76 12.18 40.71
C TYR A 357 7.65 12.01 41.93
N ASN A 358 8.03 10.77 42.29
CA ASN A 358 8.89 10.49 43.44
C ASN A 358 10.27 11.11 43.29
N ASN A 359 10.85 11.06 42.06
CA ASN A 359 12.14 11.69 41.78
C ASN A 359 12.09 13.21 41.89
N LEU A 360 11.05 13.84 41.32
CA LEU A 360 10.86 15.29 41.42
C LEU A 360 10.71 15.72 42.88
N LYS A 361 9.88 15.00 43.64
CA LYS A 361 9.67 15.25 45.08
C LYS A 361 10.95 15.15 45.90
N SER A 362 11.80 14.14 45.60
CA SER A 362 13.05 13.96 46.33
C SER A 362 14.10 15.04 46.02
N LYS A 363 14.02 15.67 44.85
CA LYS A 363 14.97 16.71 44.39
C LYS A 363 14.54 18.14 44.73
N SER A 364 13.36 18.36 45.34
CA SER A 364 12.78 19.68 45.57
C SER A 364 12.36 19.87 47.05
N ALA A 365 13.35 19.92 47.94
CA ALA A 365 13.11 20.05 49.39
C ALA A 365 12.32 21.29 49.79
N ASN A 366 12.32 22.35 48.98
CA ASN A 366 11.65 23.60 49.24
C ASN A 366 10.20 23.65 48.68
N VAL A 367 9.74 22.61 47.99
CA VAL A 367 8.38 22.53 47.42
C VAL A 367 7.49 21.72 48.35
N ASN A 368 6.35 22.27 48.72
CA ASN A 368 5.38 21.56 49.55
C ASN A 368 4.46 20.66 48.68
N TRP A 369 4.75 19.36 48.62
CA TRP A 369 3.99 18.38 47.86
C TRP A 369 2.71 17.85 48.56
N ASN A 370 2.40 18.32 49.76
CA ASN A 370 1.22 17.86 50.53
C ASN A 370 -0.02 18.71 50.22
N ILE A 371 -0.38 18.83 48.91
CA ILE A 371 -1.51 19.66 48.47
C ILE A 371 -2.84 19.21 49.12
N SER A 372 -3.07 17.90 49.22
CA SER A 372 -4.31 17.32 49.74
C SER A 372 -4.50 17.55 51.25
N GLY A 373 -3.45 17.78 52.00
CA GLY A 373 -3.48 18.04 53.42
C GLY A 373 -3.66 19.54 53.78
N LEU A 374 -3.79 20.41 52.76
CA LEU A 374 -3.87 21.85 52.93
C LEU A 374 -5.25 22.39 52.50
N SER A 375 -5.58 23.60 52.99
CA SER A 375 -6.79 24.34 52.62
C SER A 375 -6.51 25.83 52.41
N GLY A 376 -7.45 26.55 51.78
CA GLY A 376 -7.36 27.99 51.54
C GLY A 376 -6.08 28.39 50.78
N ASN A 377 -5.54 29.55 51.10
CA ASN A 377 -4.36 30.10 50.43
C ASN A 377 -3.12 29.21 50.57
N ALA A 378 -2.97 28.46 51.65
CA ALA A 378 -1.85 27.52 51.80
C ALA A 378 -1.88 26.41 50.75
N LYS A 379 -3.08 25.90 50.43
CA LYS A 379 -3.28 24.91 49.34
C LYS A 379 -2.97 25.51 47.97
N GLU A 380 -3.45 26.70 47.69
CA GLU A 380 -3.24 27.37 46.43
C GLU A 380 -1.75 27.72 46.20
N ASN A 381 -1.05 28.18 47.22
CA ASN A 381 0.40 28.41 47.17
C ASN A 381 1.15 27.11 46.89
N ALA A 382 0.78 26.00 47.52
CA ALA A 382 1.40 24.71 47.29
C ALA A 382 1.14 24.22 45.86
N LYS A 383 -0.09 24.37 45.33
CA LYS A 383 -0.42 24.06 43.93
C LYS A 383 0.46 24.86 42.96
N TYR A 384 0.57 26.18 43.19
CA TYR A 384 1.39 27.05 42.35
C TYR A 384 2.85 26.60 42.31
N GLU A 385 3.47 26.39 43.48
CA GLU A 385 4.89 25.99 43.54
C GLU A 385 5.15 24.61 42.96
N VAL A 386 4.27 23.63 43.19
CA VAL A 386 4.37 22.28 42.58
C VAL A 386 4.23 22.36 41.09
N ALA A 387 3.21 23.05 40.58
CA ALA A 387 2.99 23.17 39.12
C ALA A 387 4.17 23.86 38.43
N LYS A 388 4.65 24.97 39.01
CA LYS A 388 5.83 25.70 38.49
C LYS A 388 7.08 24.84 38.46
N TYR A 389 7.30 24.06 39.52
CA TYR A 389 8.46 23.18 39.58
C TYR A 389 8.39 22.05 38.52
N ILE A 390 7.23 21.36 38.39
CA ILE A 390 7.04 20.34 37.37
C ILE A 390 7.28 20.93 35.97
N HIS A 391 6.70 22.11 35.69
CA HIS A 391 6.89 22.80 34.42
C HIS A 391 8.37 23.05 34.13
N SER A 392 9.14 23.57 35.08
CA SER A 392 10.58 23.84 34.92
C SER A 392 11.40 22.60 34.58
N GLN A 393 10.91 21.40 34.96
CA GLN A 393 11.58 20.13 34.71
C GLN A 393 11.15 19.44 33.42
N LEU A 394 9.94 19.75 32.93
CA LEU A 394 9.30 18.98 31.87
C LEU A 394 10.11 18.97 30.57
N ALA A 395 10.29 20.13 29.95
CA ALA A 395 11.03 20.27 28.70
C ALA A 395 12.55 20.22 28.88
N SER A 396 13.07 20.61 30.08
CA SER A 396 14.51 20.60 30.34
C SER A 396 15.07 19.22 30.63
N ASN A 397 14.32 18.37 31.36
CA ASN A 397 14.85 17.17 31.97
C ASN A 397 14.03 15.89 31.74
N LEU A 398 12.75 15.99 31.36
CA LEU A 398 11.86 14.85 31.29
C LEU A 398 11.51 14.44 29.87
N ILE A 399 11.15 15.38 29.00
CA ILE A 399 10.66 15.12 27.64
C ILE A 399 11.32 16.08 26.68
N ARG A 400 12.07 15.51 25.72
CA ARG A 400 12.61 16.28 24.60
C ARG A 400 11.49 16.55 23.59
N TYR A 401 11.33 17.80 23.15
CA TYR A 401 10.41 18.11 22.07
C TYR A 401 10.85 17.44 20.76
N ASP A 402 9.97 16.63 20.18
CA ASP A 402 10.22 15.91 18.92
C ASP A 402 8.89 15.71 18.20
N ALA A 403 8.56 16.63 17.30
CA ALA A 403 7.35 16.56 16.48
C ALA A 403 7.43 15.48 15.39
N SER A 404 8.64 15.00 15.07
CA SER A 404 8.86 13.92 14.11
C SER A 404 8.69 12.52 14.72
N TYR A 405 8.62 12.43 16.05
CA TYR A 405 8.31 11.17 16.73
C TYR A 405 6.93 10.65 16.30
N SER A 406 6.82 9.38 16.00
CA SER A 406 5.63 8.79 15.36
C SER A 406 4.33 8.95 16.14
N MET A 407 4.39 9.15 17.46
CA MET A 407 3.24 9.43 18.35
C MET A 407 3.51 10.56 19.34
N PRO A 408 3.79 11.77 18.85
CA PRO A 408 4.24 12.87 19.69
C PRO A 408 3.16 13.41 20.64
N GLN A 409 1.90 13.08 20.36
CA GLN A 409 0.73 13.68 21.01
C GLN A 409 0.24 12.95 22.27
N THR A 410 0.91 11.90 22.71
CA THR A 410 0.41 10.97 23.74
C THR A 410 1.09 11.15 25.09
N ALA A 411 0.41 10.77 26.18
CA ALA A 411 1.01 10.70 27.52
C ALA A 411 2.19 9.70 27.60
N TYR A 412 2.34 8.82 26.62
CA TYR A 412 3.50 7.94 26.48
C TYR A 412 4.80 8.72 26.22
N ALA A 413 4.69 10.02 25.88
CA ALA A 413 5.83 10.94 25.81
C ALA A 413 6.67 10.94 27.10
N LEU A 414 6.04 10.78 28.27
CA LEU A 414 6.75 10.68 29.54
C LEU A 414 7.55 9.38 29.66
N VAL A 415 7.05 8.29 29.09
CA VAL A 415 7.71 6.98 29.10
C VAL A 415 8.88 6.96 28.12
N SER A 416 8.68 7.45 26.90
CA SER A 416 9.68 7.50 25.82
C SER A 416 10.74 8.62 26.02
N GLY A 417 10.41 9.65 26.80
CA GLY A 417 11.24 10.85 26.94
C GLY A 417 11.24 11.75 25.69
N LYS A 418 10.28 11.54 24.76
CA LYS A 418 10.11 12.31 23.52
C LYS A 418 8.64 12.60 23.27
N GLY A 419 8.30 13.79 22.78
CA GLY A 419 6.92 14.13 22.45
C GLY A 419 6.79 15.52 21.86
N ALA A 420 5.62 15.79 21.28
CA ALA A 420 5.25 17.14 20.86
C ALA A 420 4.32 17.80 21.91
N CYS A 421 3.78 18.94 21.56
CA CYS A 421 2.99 19.78 22.47
C CYS A 421 1.91 19.02 23.26
N ALA A 422 1.05 18.23 22.59
CA ALA A 422 -0.01 17.52 23.28
C ALA A 422 0.50 16.35 24.16
N GLY A 423 1.58 15.66 23.75
CA GLY A 423 2.21 14.62 24.56
C GLY A 423 2.84 15.19 25.84
N MET A 424 3.54 16.31 25.71
CA MET A 424 4.12 17.02 26.85
C MET A 424 3.01 17.58 27.78
N SER A 425 1.96 18.18 27.22
CA SER A 425 0.83 18.70 27.97
C SER A 425 0.10 17.61 28.77
N ARG A 426 -0.16 16.46 28.15
CA ARG A 426 -0.77 15.29 28.85
C ARG A 426 0.13 14.77 29.96
N SER A 427 1.43 14.66 29.72
CA SER A 427 2.41 14.23 30.72
C SER A 427 2.42 15.17 31.91
N TYR A 428 2.36 16.49 31.67
CA TYR A 428 2.27 17.50 32.70
C TYR A 428 1.01 17.35 33.53
N ILE A 429 -0.16 17.21 32.91
CA ILE A 429 -1.45 16.99 33.58
C ILE A 429 -1.39 15.76 34.51
N LEU A 430 -0.85 14.64 34.02
CA LEU A 430 -0.73 13.44 34.85
C LEU A 430 0.14 13.62 36.07
N LEU A 431 1.25 14.35 35.94
CA LEU A 431 2.10 14.71 37.10
C LEU A 431 1.40 15.63 38.08
N LEU A 432 0.59 16.60 37.61
CA LEU A 432 -0.25 17.46 38.46
C LEU A 432 -1.30 16.65 39.22
N LEU A 433 -2.06 15.78 38.55
CA LEU A 433 -3.05 14.90 39.17
C LEU A 433 -2.40 13.99 40.21
N LYS A 434 -1.22 13.43 39.94
CA LYS A 434 -0.45 12.65 40.92
C LYS A 434 0.00 13.46 42.12
N SER A 435 0.17 14.77 41.96
CA SER A 435 0.60 15.70 43.00
C SER A 435 -0.55 16.21 43.86
N GLY A 436 -1.81 15.87 43.58
CA GLY A 436 -2.98 16.25 44.37
C GLY A 436 -3.85 17.33 43.75
N PHE A 437 -3.64 17.69 42.48
CA PHE A 437 -4.63 18.42 41.69
C PHE A 437 -5.82 17.52 41.39
N THR A 438 -6.98 18.10 41.18
CA THR A 438 -8.20 17.41 40.75
C THR A 438 -8.42 17.60 39.26
N LYS A 439 -9.35 16.83 38.68
CA LYS A 439 -9.76 17.01 37.28
C LYS A 439 -10.36 18.39 37.00
N ASP A 440 -10.96 19.02 38.02
CA ASP A 440 -11.52 20.37 37.93
C ASP A 440 -10.45 21.47 37.98
N ASP A 441 -9.20 21.10 38.25
CA ASP A 441 -8.07 22.02 38.35
C ASP A 441 -7.22 22.05 37.08
N VAL A 442 -7.40 21.08 36.15
CA VAL A 442 -6.52 20.91 35.00
C VAL A 442 -7.29 20.56 33.73
N GLN A 443 -6.87 21.12 32.59
CA GLN A 443 -7.49 20.90 31.30
C GLN A 443 -6.41 20.82 30.20
N LEU A 444 -6.64 19.96 29.19
CA LEU A 444 -5.87 20.02 27.94
C LEU A 444 -6.56 20.99 26.99
N ILE A 445 -5.86 22.01 26.56
CA ILE A 445 -6.35 23.01 25.62
C ILE A 445 -5.76 22.73 24.26
N SER A 446 -6.63 22.56 23.26
CA SER A 446 -6.23 22.36 21.88
C SER A 446 -6.41 23.64 21.09
N ALA A 447 -5.38 24.05 20.38
CA ALA A 447 -5.39 25.14 19.41
C ALA A 447 -4.95 24.63 18.04
N PRO A 448 -5.24 25.32 16.93
CA PRO A 448 -4.76 24.92 15.61
C PRO A 448 -3.25 24.71 15.58
N GLY A 449 -2.81 23.45 15.38
CA GLY A 449 -1.39 23.08 15.32
C GLY A 449 -0.67 23.06 16.67
N HIS A 450 -1.35 23.24 17.79
CA HIS A 450 -0.72 23.30 19.10
C HIS A 450 -1.61 22.78 20.24
N ALA A 451 -0.99 22.46 21.38
CA ALA A 451 -1.69 22.08 22.61
C ALA A 451 -1.01 22.67 23.84
N LEU A 452 -1.82 23.15 24.77
CA LEU A 452 -1.45 23.80 26.04
C LEU A 452 -2.13 23.10 27.19
N VAL A 453 -1.79 23.51 28.43
CA VAL A 453 -2.50 23.11 29.63
C VAL A 453 -3.17 24.33 30.31
N GLY A 454 -4.46 24.21 30.59
CA GLY A 454 -5.14 25.09 31.52
C GLY A 454 -4.96 24.56 32.94
N ILE A 455 -4.56 25.43 33.89
CA ILE A 455 -4.50 25.11 35.30
C ILE A 455 -5.31 26.11 36.10
N LYS A 456 -6.03 25.63 37.10
CA LYS A 456 -6.81 26.47 38.02
C LYS A 456 -6.02 26.71 39.29
N LEU A 457 -5.65 27.98 39.54
CA LEU A 457 -4.91 28.44 40.69
C LEU A 457 -5.66 29.66 41.28
N TYR A 458 -5.77 29.76 42.58
CA TYR A 458 -6.48 30.87 43.26
C TYR A 458 -7.88 31.14 42.68
N ASN A 459 -8.56 30.07 42.28
CA ASN A 459 -9.88 30.10 41.63
C ASN A 459 -9.93 30.83 40.27
N GLN A 460 -8.78 30.98 39.61
CA GLN A 460 -8.63 31.54 38.25
C GLN A 460 -7.91 30.55 37.33
N TRP A 461 -8.23 30.59 36.03
CA TRP A 461 -7.58 29.79 35.03
C TRP A 461 -6.35 30.50 34.47
N TYR A 462 -5.26 29.73 34.30
CA TYR A 462 -4.01 30.16 33.72
C TYR A 462 -3.58 29.15 32.68
N PHE A 463 -2.77 29.59 31.70
CA PHE A 463 -2.23 28.75 30.65
C PHE A 463 -0.78 28.38 30.93
N VAL A 464 -0.41 27.15 30.53
CA VAL A 464 0.94 26.67 30.69
C VAL A 464 1.39 26.09 29.35
N GLU A 465 2.47 26.64 28.83
CA GLU A 465 3.17 26.14 27.65
C GLU A 465 4.16 25.07 28.05
N CYS A 466 3.89 23.82 27.66
CA CYS A 466 4.64 22.66 28.09
C CYS A 466 5.85 22.31 27.20
N THR A 467 6.01 22.95 26.03
CA THR A 467 7.07 22.62 25.06
C THR A 467 8.40 23.29 25.37
N ASN A 468 8.42 24.20 26.33
CA ASN A 468 9.61 24.83 26.83
C ASN A 468 9.57 24.98 28.36
N SER A 469 10.70 25.29 28.99
CA SER A 469 10.82 25.48 30.44
C SER A 469 11.05 26.94 30.83
N ASN A 470 10.72 27.88 29.95
CA ASN A 470 10.82 29.30 30.23
C ASN A 470 9.83 29.68 31.37
N PRO A 471 10.28 30.33 32.46
CA PRO A 471 9.40 30.76 33.52
C PRO A 471 8.24 31.65 33.07
N GLU A 472 8.42 32.42 32.00
CA GLU A 472 7.35 33.27 31.43
C GLU A 472 6.25 32.46 30.73
N SER A 473 6.50 31.21 30.40
CA SER A 473 5.54 30.27 29.81
C SER A 473 4.71 29.52 30.84
N PHE A 474 4.89 29.83 32.12
CA PHE A 474 4.13 29.27 33.22
C PHE A 474 3.10 30.26 33.77
N ALA A 475 1.89 29.78 33.99
CA ALA A 475 0.77 30.55 34.57
C ALA A 475 0.47 31.86 33.81
N MET A 476 0.47 31.81 32.50
CA MET A 476 0.11 32.92 31.63
C MET A 476 -1.38 33.24 31.76
N THR A 477 -1.71 34.53 31.72
CA THR A 477 -3.10 34.99 31.57
C THR A 477 -3.40 35.18 30.07
N TYR A 478 -4.69 35.25 29.74
CA TYR A 478 -5.12 35.54 28.36
C TYR A 478 -4.51 36.82 27.77
N GLN A 479 -4.27 37.83 28.63
CA GLN A 479 -3.73 39.13 28.24
C GLN A 479 -2.19 39.12 28.08
N ASN A 480 -1.53 38.13 28.63
CA ASN A 480 -0.10 37.95 28.38
C ASN A 480 0.09 37.21 27.07
N GLU A 481 -0.13 37.91 25.98
CA GLU A 481 0.04 37.42 24.63
C GLU A 481 1.41 36.77 24.44
N TRP A 482 1.48 35.52 24.72
CA TRP A 482 2.68 34.78 24.48
C TRP A 482 3.00 34.57 22.99
N TYR A 483 2.04 34.76 22.14
CA TYR A 483 2.22 34.83 20.72
C TYR A 483 2.49 36.27 20.26
N ASN A 484 3.60 36.85 20.67
CA ASN A 484 4.11 38.08 20.09
C ASN A 484 4.27 37.92 18.57
N GLY A 485 3.30 38.38 17.81
CA GLY A 485 3.30 38.39 16.36
C GLY A 485 2.26 37.52 15.66
N THR A 486 1.34 36.87 16.39
CA THR A 486 0.21 36.14 15.78
C THR A 486 -1.02 37.06 15.77
N PRO A 487 -1.80 37.13 14.67
CA PRO A 487 -3.02 37.94 14.61
C PRO A 487 -4.01 37.52 15.72
N GLU A 488 -4.55 38.49 16.42
CA GLU A 488 -5.49 38.34 17.52
C GLU A 488 -6.70 37.42 17.25
N GLY A 489 -7.05 37.14 16.01
CA GLY A 489 -8.19 36.31 15.63
C GLY A 489 -7.96 34.80 15.60
N GLN A 490 -6.74 34.32 15.75
CA GLN A 490 -6.45 32.89 15.53
C GLN A 490 -6.71 32.01 16.76
N TYR A 491 -6.86 32.60 17.95
CA TYR A 491 -7.05 31.90 19.22
C TYR A 491 -8.29 32.32 20.00
N ASP A 492 -9.04 33.29 19.53
CA ASP A 492 -10.22 33.86 20.23
C ASP A 492 -11.31 32.85 20.59
N GLY A 493 -11.39 31.71 19.97
CA GLY A 493 -12.36 30.66 20.30
C GLY A 493 -11.84 29.59 21.25
N TYR A 494 -10.52 29.55 21.53
CA TYR A 494 -9.91 28.41 22.24
C TYR A 494 -9.42 28.75 23.64
N ILE A 495 -9.50 30.00 24.04
CA ILE A 495 -8.84 30.53 25.23
C ILE A 495 -9.83 30.76 26.38
N ILE A 496 -11.12 30.75 26.10
CA ILE A 496 -12.14 30.89 27.14
C ILE A 496 -12.35 29.51 27.76
N PRO A 497 -12.05 29.32 29.06
CA PRO A 497 -12.36 28.08 29.75
C PRO A 497 -13.84 27.76 29.56
N GLY A 498 -14.14 26.65 28.88
CA GLY A 498 -15.53 26.22 28.65
C GLY A 498 -15.94 26.02 27.18
N THR A 499 -15.25 26.63 26.21
CA THR A 499 -15.68 26.53 24.79
C THR A 499 -15.05 25.37 23.99
N TYR A 500 -13.83 24.98 24.29
CA TYR A 500 -13.19 23.79 23.71
C TYR A 500 -12.13 23.25 24.67
N SER A 501 -12.57 22.63 25.74
CA SER A 501 -11.68 22.01 26.69
C SER A 501 -11.71 20.49 26.49
N TYR A 502 -10.54 19.90 26.28
CA TYR A 502 -10.37 18.47 26.31
C TYR A 502 -9.94 18.08 27.72
N TYR A 503 -10.75 17.25 28.37
CA TYR A 503 -10.39 16.68 29.68
C TYR A 503 -9.61 15.40 29.46
N CYS A 504 -8.46 15.26 30.09
CA CYS A 504 -7.83 13.95 30.23
C CYS A 504 -8.59 13.16 31.30
N ASP A 505 -8.92 11.90 30.99
CA ASP A 505 -9.33 10.93 32.00
C ASP A 505 -8.22 10.78 33.06
N ALA A 506 -8.55 10.23 34.23
CA ALA A 506 -7.57 10.05 35.31
C ALA A 506 -6.33 9.24 34.94
N ASP A 507 -6.38 8.52 33.83
CA ASP A 507 -5.29 7.73 33.26
C ASP A 507 -4.55 8.45 32.12
N GLY A 508 -4.99 9.68 31.74
CA GLY A 508 -4.35 10.47 30.69
C GLY A 508 -4.44 9.89 29.28
N THR A 509 -5.24 8.82 29.10
CA THR A 509 -5.31 8.08 27.85
C THR A 509 -6.52 8.41 26.99
N ARG A 510 -7.53 9.03 27.58
CA ARG A 510 -8.75 9.43 26.86
C ARG A 510 -8.96 10.94 26.94
N VAL A 511 -9.18 11.55 25.79
CA VAL A 511 -9.59 12.95 25.69
C VAL A 511 -11.09 12.99 25.42
N VAL A 512 -11.85 13.58 26.31
CA VAL A 512 -13.27 13.85 26.13
C VAL A 512 -13.42 15.32 25.77
N SER A 513 -13.97 15.63 24.59
CA SER A 513 -14.38 17.01 24.29
C SER A 513 -15.70 17.31 25.02
N GLN A 514 -15.76 18.41 25.78
CA GLN A 514 -17.01 19.01 26.14
C GLN A 514 -17.28 20.17 25.17
N GLU A 515 -18.35 20.05 24.39
CA GLU A 515 -18.95 21.21 23.76
C GLU A 515 -19.70 21.97 24.86
N SER A 516 -19.43 23.27 24.99
CA SER A 516 -20.24 24.11 25.83
C SER A 516 -21.63 24.28 25.19
N GLU A 517 -22.67 24.02 25.94
CA GLU A 517 -24.01 24.48 25.61
C GLU A 517 -24.09 26.00 25.39
#